data_5998cb5348a8a1ff1c7def75b336a191
#
_entry.id   5998cb5348a8a1ff1c7def75b336a191
#
_cell.length_a   1.000
_cell.length_b   1.000
_cell.length_c   1.000
_cell.angle_alpha   90.00
_cell.angle_beta   90.00
_cell.angle_gamma   90.00
#
_symmetry.space_group_name_H-M   'P 1'
#
loop_
_entity.id
_entity.type
_entity.pdbx_description
1 polymer ?
#
loop_
_entity_poly.entity_id
_entity_poly.type
_entity_poly.pdbx_seq_one_letter_code
_entity_poly.pdbx_strand_id
1 'polypeptide(L)'
;MGRVKKHIFEKGHPMKLAGNLTGLVGWRGMVGSVLIDRMQAESDFDLIEPVFFSTSNAGGKAPAQAKNETTLKDAFDIAALKKCDVIITAQGGDYTSEVYPKLRAAGWTGHWIDAASTLRMNNDAIIVLDPVNLPVIQKAMAAGGKNWIGGNCTVSCMLMGVGALYKAGLVEWMTSMTYQAASGGGAQHMRELLTQFGSLNGEVKALLDDPKSAILDIDRRILAKQQSLGAAETANFGVPLGGSLIPWIDKDLGAGKNRDEAGWGMSKEEWKAGAETNKILGQGASFGTAETPVDGFCVRVGAMRCHSQALTFKLKKDVPLADIQALIAADNDWVKVVPNNREATMAGLTPVAVTGTMDIPVGRLRKLAMGPDYLGAFTVGDQLLWGAAEPLRRMLRVLIQG
;
A
#
# COMPACT_ATOMS: atom_id res chain seq x y z
N MET A 1 -24.35 9.38 -9.73
CA MET A 1 -24.99 9.14 -8.41
C MET A 1 -25.28 7.64 -8.27
N GLY A 2 -24.33 6.85 -7.78
CA GLY A 2 -24.43 5.41 -7.60
C GLY A 2 -24.67 5.10 -6.13
N ARG A 3 -25.69 4.32 -5.86
CA ARG A 3 -26.09 3.88 -4.50
C ARG A 3 -24.93 3.16 -3.82
N VAL A 4 -24.41 3.75 -2.75
CA VAL A 4 -23.56 3.05 -1.78
C VAL A 4 -24.41 1.92 -1.18
N LYS A 5 -24.11 0.67 -1.53
CA LYS A 5 -24.69 -0.50 -0.86
C LYS A 5 -24.13 -0.56 0.56
N LYS A 6 -25.01 -0.26 1.52
CA LYS A 6 -24.79 -0.47 2.96
C LYS A 6 -24.81 -1.96 3.28
N HIS A 7 -23.74 -2.68 3.11
CA HIS A 7 -23.63 -4.06 3.58
C HIS A 7 -22.17 -4.41 3.88
N ILE A 8 -21.69 -4.09 5.08
CA ILE A 8 -20.52 -4.77 5.67
C ILE A 8 -20.68 -4.99 7.19
N PHE A 9 -21.69 -4.39 7.82
CA PHE A 9 -21.85 -4.54 9.28
C PHE A 9 -23.15 -5.27 9.61
N GLU A 10 -23.17 -6.61 9.45
CA GLU A 10 -24.15 -7.46 10.13
C GLU A 10 -23.76 -7.53 11.61
N LYS A 11 -24.79 -7.40 12.46
CA LYS A 11 -24.74 -7.25 13.91
C LYS A 11 -23.92 -8.32 14.63
N GLY A 12 -22.61 -8.16 14.70
CA GLY A 12 -21.79 -8.70 15.78
C GLY A 12 -21.78 -7.68 16.91
N HIS A 13 -21.70 -8.10 18.17
CA HIS A 13 -21.69 -7.19 19.31
C HIS A 13 -20.53 -6.19 19.14
N PRO A 14 -20.80 -4.90 19.01
CA PRO A 14 -19.73 -3.92 18.88
C PRO A 14 -18.99 -3.86 20.22
N MET A 15 -17.71 -4.11 20.20
CA MET A 15 -16.82 -3.61 21.25
C MET A 15 -16.70 -2.10 21.02
N LYS A 16 -17.78 -1.38 21.38
CA LYS A 16 -17.87 0.06 21.21
C LYS A 16 -16.79 0.68 22.07
N LEU A 17 -15.86 1.42 21.48
CA LEU A 17 -14.92 2.25 22.21
C LEU A 17 -15.73 3.15 23.17
N ALA A 18 -15.32 3.20 24.43
CA ALA A 18 -15.96 4.03 25.44
C ALA A 18 -15.80 5.54 25.16
N GLY A 19 -14.86 5.91 24.27
CA GLY A 19 -14.60 7.26 23.80
C GLY A 19 -14.19 7.26 22.34
N ASN A 20 -14.17 8.43 21.71
CA ASN A 20 -13.84 8.62 20.30
C ASN A 20 -12.70 9.64 20.13
N LEU A 21 -11.92 9.91 21.18
CA LEU A 21 -10.81 10.85 21.09
C LEU A 21 -9.70 10.26 20.22
N THR A 22 -9.56 10.80 19.04
CA THR A 22 -8.64 10.26 18.01
C THR A 22 -7.51 11.22 17.72
N GLY A 23 -6.28 10.81 18.07
CA GLY A 23 -5.05 11.53 17.74
C GLY A 23 -4.64 11.28 16.29
N LEU A 24 -4.36 12.35 15.54
CA LEU A 24 -3.94 12.31 14.14
C LEU A 24 -2.53 12.88 14.02
N VAL A 25 -1.55 12.01 13.66
CA VAL A 25 -0.12 12.35 13.57
C VAL A 25 0.36 12.16 12.14
N GLY A 26 1.19 13.10 11.63
CA GLY A 26 1.70 13.01 10.25
C GLY A 26 0.67 13.34 9.16
N TRP A 27 -0.43 13.95 9.53
CA TRP A 27 -1.58 14.25 8.69
C TRP A 27 -1.31 15.20 7.51
N ARG A 28 -0.18 15.97 7.53
CA ARG A 28 0.25 16.84 6.43
C ARG A 28 1.20 16.18 5.43
N GLY A 29 1.69 14.99 5.74
CA GLY A 29 2.52 14.20 4.82
C GLY A 29 1.69 13.66 3.66
N MET A 30 2.35 13.07 2.65
CA MET A 30 1.66 12.56 1.45
C MET A 30 0.57 11.54 1.79
N VAL A 31 0.87 10.53 2.60
CA VAL A 31 -0.11 9.54 3.06
C VAL A 31 -1.15 10.18 3.98
N GLY A 32 -0.70 11.03 4.91
CA GLY A 32 -1.58 11.72 5.86
C GLY A 32 -2.60 12.63 5.17
N SER A 33 -2.21 13.38 4.14
CA SER A 33 -3.12 14.23 3.37
C SER A 33 -4.19 13.39 2.67
N VAL A 34 -3.80 12.29 2.01
CA VAL A 34 -4.77 11.37 1.38
C VAL A 34 -5.69 10.74 2.44
N LEU A 35 -5.19 10.40 3.62
CA LEU A 35 -6.00 9.90 4.73
C LEU A 35 -7.05 10.92 5.16
N ILE A 36 -6.68 12.18 5.38
CA ILE A 36 -7.61 13.26 5.75
C ILE A 36 -8.67 13.48 4.68
N ASP A 37 -8.27 13.54 3.40
CA ASP A 37 -9.19 13.69 2.28
C ASP A 37 -10.20 12.53 2.21
N ARG A 38 -9.74 11.29 2.40
CA ARG A 38 -10.60 10.11 2.44
C ARG A 38 -11.52 10.10 3.66
N MET A 39 -11.02 10.44 4.85
CA MET A 39 -11.82 10.56 6.07
C MET A 39 -12.91 11.64 5.91
N GLN A 40 -12.60 12.75 5.24
CA GLN A 40 -13.58 13.80 4.94
C GLN A 40 -14.66 13.32 3.95
N ALA A 41 -14.25 12.69 2.85
CA ALA A 41 -15.15 12.18 1.82
C ALA A 41 -16.12 11.11 2.34
N GLU A 42 -15.70 10.34 3.34
CA GLU A 42 -16.47 9.25 3.94
C GLU A 42 -17.15 9.63 5.26
N SER A 43 -17.10 10.91 5.65
CA SER A 43 -17.70 11.43 6.90
C SER A 43 -17.17 10.75 8.18
N ASP A 44 -15.90 10.31 8.20
CA ASP A 44 -15.32 9.67 9.39
C ASP A 44 -15.15 10.65 10.55
N PHE A 45 -14.97 11.93 10.25
CA PHE A 45 -14.88 12.98 11.27
C PHE A 45 -16.16 13.12 12.09
N ASP A 46 -17.32 12.70 11.55
CA ASP A 46 -18.58 12.72 12.32
C ASP A 46 -18.58 11.67 13.45
N LEU A 47 -17.73 10.66 13.34
CA LEU A 47 -17.64 9.53 14.28
C LEU A 47 -16.64 9.76 15.41
N ILE A 48 -15.75 10.76 15.31
CA ILE A 48 -14.63 10.95 16.22
C ILE A 48 -14.56 12.38 16.77
N GLU A 49 -13.82 12.54 17.87
CA GLU A 49 -13.31 13.81 18.36
C GLU A 49 -11.82 13.89 17.96
N PRO A 50 -11.46 14.63 16.90
CA PRO A 50 -10.10 14.64 16.36
C PRO A 50 -9.20 15.57 17.14
N VAL A 51 -7.99 15.10 17.46
CA VAL A 51 -6.90 15.91 18.01
C VAL A 51 -5.71 15.82 17.04
N PHE A 52 -5.27 16.96 16.52
CA PHE A 52 -4.17 17.01 15.56
C PHE A 52 -2.84 17.28 16.25
N PHE A 53 -1.86 16.40 15.95
CA PHE A 53 -0.51 16.48 16.47
C PHE A 53 0.49 16.90 15.38
N SER A 54 1.52 17.63 15.76
CA SER A 54 2.57 18.07 14.84
C SER A 54 3.95 17.87 15.46
N THR A 55 4.89 17.40 14.65
CA THR A 55 6.31 17.28 15.03
C THR A 55 7.11 18.57 14.84
N SER A 56 6.55 19.57 14.13
CA SER A 56 7.29 20.78 13.73
C SER A 56 6.53 22.08 13.98
N ASN A 57 5.26 22.04 14.38
CA ASN A 57 4.42 23.24 14.53
C ASN A 57 3.42 23.09 15.70
N ALA A 58 3.89 22.56 16.84
CA ALA A 58 3.10 22.53 18.07
C ALA A 58 2.67 23.96 18.49
N GLY A 59 1.43 24.11 18.97
CA GLY A 59 0.82 25.40 19.29
C GLY A 59 0.22 26.13 18.08
N GLY A 60 0.49 25.69 16.86
CA GLY A 60 -0.12 26.26 15.66
C GLY A 60 -1.61 25.94 15.53
N LYS A 61 -2.28 26.59 14.58
CA LYS A 61 -3.72 26.36 14.30
C LYS A 61 -3.92 24.97 13.69
N ALA A 62 -4.87 24.23 14.22
CA ALA A 62 -5.33 22.94 13.68
C ALA A 62 -6.12 23.13 12.37
N PRO A 63 -6.25 22.08 11.52
CA PRO A 63 -7.02 22.15 10.27
C PRO A 63 -8.54 22.29 10.52
N ALA A 64 -9.29 22.54 9.45
CA ALA A 64 -10.72 22.79 9.52
C ALA A 64 -11.55 21.61 10.10
N GLN A 65 -11.01 20.40 10.06
CA GLN A 65 -11.63 19.19 10.61
C GLN A 65 -11.56 19.13 12.15
N ALA A 66 -10.75 19.98 12.78
CA ALA A 66 -10.70 20.07 14.22
C ALA A 66 -12.04 20.60 14.78
N LYS A 67 -12.43 20.04 15.94
CA LYS A 67 -13.69 20.40 16.62
C LYS A 67 -13.38 21.21 17.89
N ASN A 68 -13.28 20.54 19.02
CA ASN A 68 -13.05 21.20 20.31
C ASN A 68 -11.60 21.65 20.50
N GLU A 69 -10.63 20.87 20.00
CA GLU A 69 -9.21 21.19 20.09
C GLU A 69 -8.70 21.82 18.80
N THR A 70 -8.66 23.15 18.78
CA THR A 70 -8.29 23.94 17.59
C THR A 70 -6.80 24.27 17.47
N THR A 71 -5.97 23.79 18.42
CA THR A 71 -4.52 23.97 18.47
C THR A 71 -3.79 22.66 18.23
N LEU A 72 -2.74 22.69 17.44
CA LEU A 72 -1.87 21.53 17.21
C LEU A 72 -1.13 21.17 18.50
N LYS A 73 -1.22 19.93 18.92
CA LYS A 73 -0.44 19.38 20.04
C LYS A 73 0.95 18.97 19.57
N ASP A 74 1.90 18.93 20.49
CA ASP A 74 3.21 18.32 20.23
C ASP A 74 3.07 16.81 20.07
N ALA A 75 3.56 16.30 18.93
CA ALA A 75 3.51 14.88 18.62
C ALA A 75 4.43 14.01 19.51
N PHE A 76 5.33 14.62 20.28
CA PHE A 76 6.19 13.96 21.26
C PHE A 76 5.68 14.08 22.71
N ASP A 77 4.60 14.83 22.95
CA ASP A 77 3.97 14.91 24.27
C ASP A 77 3.19 13.63 24.61
N ILE A 78 3.86 12.74 25.34
CA ILE A 78 3.29 11.46 25.77
C ILE A 78 2.05 11.65 26.65
N ALA A 79 1.99 12.72 27.47
CA ALA A 79 0.84 12.98 28.33
C ALA A 79 -0.39 13.41 27.52
N ALA A 80 -0.20 14.17 26.43
CA ALA A 80 -1.27 14.53 25.51
C ALA A 80 -1.72 13.33 24.67
N LEU A 81 -0.78 12.56 24.11
CA LEU A 81 -1.06 11.35 23.32
C LEU A 81 -1.83 10.29 24.15
N LYS A 82 -1.45 10.12 25.42
CA LYS A 82 -2.07 9.15 26.34
C LYS A 82 -3.57 9.38 26.55
N LYS A 83 -4.08 10.57 26.31
CA LYS A 83 -5.50 10.90 26.43
C LYS A 83 -6.34 10.36 25.28
N CYS A 84 -5.72 10.03 24.15
CA CYS A 84 -6.42 9.53 22.97
C CYS A 84 -6.84 8.06 23.16
N ASP A 85 -8.04 7.72 22.76
CA ASP A 85 -8.53 6.33 22.69
C ASP A 85 -7.93 5.59 21.49
N VAL A 86 -7.73 6.33 20.39
CA VAL A 86 -7.10 5.86 19.17
C VAL A 86 -6.05 6.86 18.73
N ILE A 87 -4.92 6.38 18.27
CA ILE A 87 -3.92 7.20 17.57
C ILE A 87 -3.74 6.63 16.16
N ILE A 88 -3.89 7.50 15.15
CA ILE A 88 -3.59 7.17 13.75
C ILE A 88 -2.34 7.95 13.35
N THR A 89 -1.29 7.24 12.93
CA THR A 89 -0.04 7.88 12.51
C THR A 89 0.32 7.53 11.07
N ALA A 90 0.72 8.56 10.33
CA ALA A 90 1.37 8.50 9.02
C ALA A 90 2.71 9.26 9.06
N GLN A 91 3.34 9.39 10.25
CA GLN A 91 4.56 10.17 10.46
C GLN A 91 5.84 9.41 10.06
N GLY A 92 5.75 8.08 9.94
CA GLY A 92 6.88 7.23 9.53
C GLY A 92 7.51 6.43 10.66
N GLY A 93 8.43 5.54 10.28
CA GLY A 93 8.99 4.51 11.18
C GLY A 93 9.81 5.06 12.34
N ASP A 94 10.55 6.14 12.13
CA ASP A 94 11.37 6.76 13.18
C ASP A 94 10.49 7.28 14.32
N TYR A 95 9.38 7.94 13.97
CA TYR A 95 8.39 8.38 14.95
C TYR A 95 7.81 7.21 15.75
N THR A 96 7.43 6.15 15.06
CA THR A 96 6.88 4.96 15.71
C THR A 96 7.91 4.32 16.65
N SER A 97 9.15 4.18 16.20
CA SER A 97 10.25 3.62 17.00
C SER A 97 10.53 4.43 18.27
N GLU A 98 10.37 5.74 18.21
CA GLU A 98 10.61 6.63 19.34
C GLU A 98 9.41 6.72 20.30
N VAL A 99 8.21 6.96 19.76
CA VAL A 99 7.04 7.35 20.55
C VAL A 99 6.24 6.16 21.07
N TYR A 100 6.03 5.13 20.24
CA TYR A 100 5.20 4.00 20.60
C TYR A 100 5.65 3.29 21.89
N PRO A 101 6.94 2.91 22.07
CA PRO A 101 7.37 2.25 23.30
C PRO A 101 7.24 3.13 24.54
N LYS A 102 7.52 4.45 24.43
CA LYS A 102 7.34 5.40 25.53
C LYS A 102 5.88 5.52 25.95
N LEU A 103 4.98 5.55 24.98
CA LEU A 103 3.54 5.65 25.20
C LEU A 103 2.99 4.40 25.90
N ARG A 104 3.39 3.20 25.46
CA ARG A 104 3.04 1.94 26.12
C ARG A 104 3.62 1.84 27.53
N ALA A 105 4.88 2.23 27.72
CA ALA A 105 5.53 2.25 29.04
C ALA A 105 4.85 3.24 30.01
N ALA A 106 4.27 4.33 29.50
CA ALA A 106 3.45 5.26 30.28
C ALA A 106 2.07 4.69 30.67
N GLY A 107 1.75 3.43 30.28
CA GLY A 107 0.51 2.73 30.61
C GLY A 107 -0.66 3.10 29.69
N TRP A 108 -0.43 3.55 28.48
CA TRP A 108 -1.49 3.76 27.49
C TRP A 108 -2.03 2.43 26.95
N THR A 109 -3.34 2.26 26.98
CA THR A 109 -4.05 1.04 26.57
C THR A 109 -4.91 1.22 25.32
N GLY A 110 -4.85 2.40 24.68
CA GLY A 110 -5.62 2.71 23.48
C GLY A 110 -5.13 1.96 22.24
N HIS A 111 -5.77 2.22 21.11
CA HIS A 111 -5.50 1.58 19.83
C HIS A 111 -4.50 2.39 18.99
N TRP A 112 -3.45 1.73 18.52
CA TRP A 112 -2.44 2.28 17.61
C TRP A 112 -2.72 1.84 16.19
N ILE A 113 -2.99 2.77 15.28
CA ILE A 113 -3.15 2.54 13.84
C ILE A 113 -1.99 3.23 13.14
N ASP A 114 -1.20 2.51 12.34
CA ASP A 114 0.07 3.02 11.80
C ASP A 114 0.26 2.66 10.33
N ALA A 115 0.64 3.65 9.53
CA ALA A 115 1.07 3.44 8.14
C ALA A 115 2.48 2.82 8.04
N ALA A 116 3.35 3.08 9.04
CA ALA A 116 4.73 2.63 9.03
C ALA A 116 4.89 1.13 9.23
N SER A 117 5.96 0.57 8.68
CA SER A 117 6.23 -0.87 8.76
C SER A 117 6.89 -1.33 10.06
N THR A 118 7.23 -0.41 10.97
CA THR A 118 8.04 -0.68 12.17
C THR A 118 7.48 -1.82 13.03
N LEU A 119 6.17 -1.82 13.29
CA LEU A 119 5.52 -2.85 14.10
C LEU A 119 4.89 -3.97 13.27
N ARG A 120 4.94 -3.88 11.95
CA ARG A 120 4.16 -4.73 11.04
C ARG A 120 4.37 -6.22 11.26
N MET A 121 5.59 -6.64 11.58
CA MET A 121 5.92 -8.05 11.80
C MET A 121 5.92 -8.48 13.27
N ASN A 122 5.59 -7.58 14.21
CA ASN A 122 5.47 -7.96 15.62
C ASN A 122 4.30 -8.92 15.83
N ASN A 123 4.46 -9.88 16.74
CA ASN A 123 3.44 -10.91 17.01
C ASN A 123 2.11 -10.34 17.56
N ASP A 124 2.16 -9.20 18.25
CA ASP A 124 1.02 -8.48 18.82
C ASP A 124 0.41 -7.46 17.86
N ALA A 125 0.89 -7.38 16.63
CA ALA A 125 0.41 -6.47 15.59
C ALA A 125 -0.31 -7.22 14.47
N ILE A 126 -1.41 -6.65 14.00
CA ILE A 126 -2.18 -7.14 12.86
C ILE A 126 -1.99 -6.21 11.67
N ILE A 127 -1.69 -6.76 10.52
CA ILE A 127 -1.71 -6.02 9.25
C ILE A 127 -3.17 -5.92 8.80
N VAL A 128 -3.66 -4.69 8.64
CA VAL A 128 -5.08 -4.44 8.37
C VAL A 128 -5.36 -4.25 6.89
N LEU A 129 -6.27 -5.04 6.36
CA LEU A 129 -6.84 -4.95 5.02
C LEU A 129 -8.23 -5.59 5.05
N ASP A 130 -9.19 -4.94 5.70
CA ASP A 130 -10.48 -5.52 6.08
C ASP A 130 -11.29 -6.19 4.95
N PRO A 131 -11.29 -5.73 3.69
CA PRO A 131 -11.96 -6.47 2.62
C PRO A 131 -11.35 -7.85 2.38
N VAL A 132 -10.10 -8.04 2.78
CA VAL A 132 -9.38 -9.32 2.62
C VAL A 132 -9.39 -10.14 3.90
N ASN A 133 -9.12 -9.51 5.07
CA ASN A 133 -8.82 -10.22 6.30
C ASN A 133 -9.65 -9.81 7.53
N LEU A 134 -10.88 -9.33 7.33
CA LEU A 134 -11.75 -8.96 8.45
C LEU A 134 -11.85 -10.05 9.55
N PRO A 135 -11.93 -11.36 9.26
CA PRO A 135 -11.96 -12.38 10.30
C PRO A 135 -10.70 -12.42 11.17
N VAL A 136 -9.51 -12.16 10.59
CA VAL A 136 -8.24 -12.07 11.33
C VAL A 136 -8.26 -10.86 12.26
N ILE A 137 -8.73 -9.72 11.77
CA ILE A 137 -8.89 -8.48 12.56
C ILE A 137 -9.86 -8.72 13.72
N GLN A 138 -11.04 -9.27 13.46
CA GLN A 138 -12.06 -9.53 14.50
C GLN A 138 -11.57 -10.51 15.56
N LYS A 139 -10.87 -11.58 15.17
CA LYS A 139 -10.26 -12.52 16.11
C LYS A 139 -9.24 -11.82 17.02
N ALA A 140 -8.40 -10.96 16.45
CA ALA A 140 -7.42 -10.19 17.22
C ALA A 140 -8.08 -9.16 18.15
N MET A 141 -9.14 -8.48 17.70
CA MET A 141 -9.92 -7.58 18.52
C MET A 141 -10.52 -8.30 19.73
N ALA A 142 -11.12 -9.47 19.53
CA ALA A 142 -11.69 -10.31 20.59
C ALA A 142 -10.64 -10.78 21.60
N ALA A 143 -9.38 -10.94 21.15
CA ALA A 143 -8.23 -11.26 22.00
C ALA A 143 -7.60 -10.03 22.69
N GLY A 144 -8.18 -8.84 22.54
CA GLY A 144 -7.67 -7.60 23.15
C GLY A 144 -6.55 -6.91 22.36
N GLY A 145 -6.37 -7.22 21.07
CA GLY A 145 -5.38 -6.59 20.19
C GLY A 145 -5.50 -5.07 20.14
N LYS A 146 -4.35 -4.39 20.05
CA LYS A 146 -4.26 -2.92 20.11
C LYS A 146 -3.41 -2.31 18.99
N ASN A 147 -2.72 -3.12 18.19
CA ASN A 147 -1.76 -2.66 17.19
C ASN A 147 -2.22 -3.05 15.79
N TRP A 148 -2.63 -2.04 15.01
CA TRP A 148 -3.28 -2.18 13.70
C TRP A 148 -2.42 -1.48 12.65
N ILE A 149 -1.72 -2.25 11.84
CA ILE A 149 -0.66 -1.71 10.97
C ILE A 149 -1.08 -1.85 9.51
N GLY A 150 -0.96 -0.76 8.76
CA GLY A 150 -1.14 -0.78 7.31
C GLY A 150 -0.15 -1.73 6.64
N GLY A 151 -0.59 -2.48 5.64
CA GLY A 151 0.25 -3.40 4.89
C GLY A 151 1.23 -2.70 3.94
N ASN A 152 2.15 -3.47 3.38
CA ASN A 152 2.95 -3.03 2.24
C ASN A 152 2.03 -2.63 1.08
N CYS A 153 2.36 -1.54 0.38
CA CYS A 153 1.48 -0.97 -0.64
C CYS A 153 1.25 -1.92 -1.83
N THR A 154 2.28 -2.63 -2.27
CA THR A 154 2.15 -3.65 -3.33
C THR A 154 1.32 -4.83 -2.89
N VAL A 155 1.61 -5.38 -1.70
CA VAL A 155 0.88 -6.54 -1.15
C VAL A 155 -0.60 -6.21 -0.92
N SER A 156 -0.90 -5.03 -0.38
CA SER A 156 -2.29 -4.60 -0.16
C SER A 156 -3.06 -4.47 -1.48
N CYS A 157 -2.50 -3.77 -2.48
CA CYS A 157 -3.14 -3.64 -3.79
C CYS A 157 -3.32 -5.01 -4.48
N MET A 158 -2.33 -5.90 -4.36
CA MET A 158 -2.38 -7.25 -4.91
C MET A 158 -3.52 -8.07 -4.28
N LEU A 159 -3.55 -8.14 -2.96
CA LEU A 159 -4.55 -8.95 -2.24
C LEU A 159 -5.96 -8.40 -2.41
N MET A 160 -6.14 -7.09 -2.55
CA MET A 160 -7.44 -6.51 -2.93
C MET A 160 -7.92 -7.02 -4.29
N GLY A 161 -6.99 -7.29 -5.23
CA GLY A 161 -7.34 -7.81 -6.56
C GLY A 161 -7.54 -9.32 -6.60
N VAL A 162 -6.69 -10.08 -5.92
CA VAL A 162 -6.62 -11.55 -6.08
C VAL A 162 -6.81 -12.33 -4.79
N GLY A 163 -7.14 -11.67 -3.68
CA GLY A 163 -7.36 -12.30 -2.37
C GLY A 163 -8.39 -13.42 -2.39
N ALA A 164 -9.39 -13.35 -3.28
CA ALA A 164 -10.40 -14.40 -3.49
C ALA A 164 -9.77 -15.77 -3.74
N LEU A 165 -8.69 -15.85 -4.52
CA LEU A 165 -8.02 -17.10 -4.84
C LEU A 165 -7.41 -17.76 -3.61
N TYR A 166 -6.87 -16.96 -2.69
CA TYR A 166 -6.34 -17.43 -1.41
C TYR A 166 -7.46 -17.87 -0.46
N LYS A 167 -8.53 -17.05 -0.34
CA LYS A 167 -9.70 -17.36 0.50
C LYS A 167 -10.36 -18.67 0.06
N ALA A 168 -10.37 -18.96 -1.26
CA ALA A 168 -10.87 -20.22 -1.82
C ALA A 168 -9.87 -21.39 -1.68
N GLY A 169 -8.68 -21.18 -1.12
CA GLY A 169 -7.66 -22.20 -0.93
C GLY A 169 -7.04 -22.73 -2.23
N LEU A 170 -7.15 -22.00 -3.33
CA LEU A 170 -6.74 -22.44 -4.66
C LEU A 170 -5.24 -22.26 -4.94
N VAL A 171 -4.56 -21.34 -4.26
CA VAL A 171 -3.17 -21.00 -4.55
C VAL A 171 -2.23 -22.01 -3.91
N GLU A 172 -1.38 -22.63 -4.72
CA GLU A 172 -0.25 -23.45 -4.27
C GLU A 172 0.98 -22.56 -4.01
N TRP A 173 1.34 -21.74 -4.99
CA TRP A 173 2.32 -20.67 -4.89
C TRP A 173 2.03 -19.55 -5.91
N MET A 174 2.67 -18.41 -5.74
CA MET A 174 2.52 -17.27 -6.66
C MET A 174 3.86 -16.54 -6.84
N THR A 175 4.10 -16.03 -8.05
CA THR A 175 5.13 -15.01 -8.28
C THR A 175 4.48 -13.66 -8.61
N SER A 176 5.07 -12.58 -8.06
CA SER A 176 4.63 -11.21 -8.30
C SER A 176 5.80 -10.38 -8.84
N MET A 177 5.75 -10.06 -10.15
CA MET A 177 6.64 -9.10 -10.76
C MET A 177 6.01 -7.72 -10.66
N THR A 178 6.55 -6.84 -9.82
CA THR A 178 5.94 -5.54 -9.53
C THR A 178 6.54 -4.43 -10.37
N TYR A 179 5.72 -3.50 -10.81
CA TYR A 179 6.08 -2.25 -11.48
C TYR A 179 5.64 -1.10 -10.58
N GLN A 180 6.55 -0.65 -9.71
CA GLN A 180 6.22 0.25 -8.63
C GLN A 180 6.45 1.72 -9.00
N ALA A 181 5.44 2.53 -8.74
CA ALA A 181 5.48 3.97 -8.96
C ALA A 181 6.43 4.71 -8.01
N ALA A 182 6.89 5.87 -8.43
CA ALA A 182 7.75 6.75 -7.64
C ALA A 182 7.17 7.14 -6.27
N SER A 183 5.85 7.29 -6.17
CA SER A 183 5.16 7.63 -4.92
C SER A 183 5.40 6.62 -3.79
N GLY A 184 5.71 5.36 -4.09
CA GLY A 184 6.09 4.35 -3.09
C GLY A 184 7.37 4.70 -2.33
N GLY A 185 8.27 5.48 -2.93
CA GLY A 185 9.45 6.05 -2.27
C GLY A 185 9.18 7.37 -1.54
N GLY A 186 8.02 7.99 -1.74
CA GLY A 186 7.64 9.25 -1.12
C GLY A 186 7.68 10.45 -2.06
N ALA A 187 7.30 11.63 -1.52
CA ALA A 187 7.14 12.85 -2.31
C ALA A 187 8.44 13.31 -3.00
N GLN A 188 9.59 13.10 -2.38
CA GLN A 188 10.88 13.50 -2.96
C GLN A 188 11.22 12.65 -4.19
N HIS A 189 10.93 11.37 -4.18
CA HIS A 189 11.06 10.47 -5.34
C HIS A 189 10.18 10.92 -6.51
N MET A 190 8.94 11.33 -6.23
CA MET A 190 8.05 11.87 -7.27
C MET A 190 8.61 13.17 -7.88
N ARG A 191 9.15 14.07 -7.04
CA ARG A 191 9.79 15.31 -7.51
C ARG A 191 11.02 15.03 -8.37
N GLU A 192 11.88 14.12 -7.92
CA GLU A 192 13.07 13.72 -8.64
C GLU A 192 12.74 13.15 -10.02
N LEU A 193 11.76 12.23 -10.11
CA LEU A 193 11.32 11.69 -11.39
C LEU A 193 10.82 12.78 -12.35
N LEU A 194 10.02 13.73 -11.87
CA LEU A 194 9.53 14.86 -12.69
C LEU A 194 10.69 15.77 -13.13
N THR A 195 11.67 16.01 -12.26
CA THR A 195 12.87 16.77 -12.62
C THR A 195 13.69 16.06 -13.71
N GLN A 196 13.87 14.73 -13.59
CA GLN A 196 14.55 13.93 -14.61
C GLN A 196 13.80 14.00 -15.94
N PHE A 197 12.48 13.84 -15.97
CA PHE A 197 11.69 14.00 -17.20
C PHE A 197 11.84 15.40 -17.83
N GLY A 198 11.86 16.44 -17.01
CA GLY A 198 12.11 17.80 -17.47
C GLY A 198 13.51 17.96 -18.10
N SER A 199 14.55 17.42 -17.46
CA SER A 199 15.92 17.42 -17.96
C SER A 199 16.05 16.67 -19.31
N LEU A 200 15.46 15.48 -19.41
CA LEU A 200 15.49 14.69 -20.64
C LEU A 200 14.76 15.39 -21.78
N ASN A 201 13.55 15.91 -21.53
CA ASN A 201 12.81 16.66 -22.55
C ASN A 201 13.55 17.91 -22.99
N GLY A 202 14.17 18.65 -22.05
CA GLY A 202 14.95 19.85 -22.35
C GLY A 202 16.13 19.58 -23.28
N GLU A 203 16.80 18.43 -23.10
CA GLU A 203 17.95 18.03 -23.92
C GLU A 203 17.60 17.79 -25.38
N VAL A 204 16.40 17.28 -25.66
CA VAL A 204 16.02 16.85 -27.03
C VAL A 204 14.92 17.68 -27.65
N LYS A 205 14.39 18.69 -26.96
CA LYS A 205 13.21 19.44 -27.39
C LYS A 205 13.39 20.02 -28.81
N ALA A 206 14.53 20.64 -29.11
CA ALA A 206 14.80 21.21 -30.42
C ALA A 206 14.83 20.16 -31.57
N LEU A 207 15.29 18.94 -31.24
CA LEU A 207 15.29 17.83 -32.19
C LEU A 207 13.88 17.26 -32.40
N LEU A 208 13.05 17.24 -31.35
CA LEU A 208 11.64 16.81 -31.45
C LEU A 208 10.79 17.79 -32.24
N ASP A 209 11.13 19.09 -32.21
CA ASP A 209 10.44 20.13 -32.97
C ASP A 209 10.82 20.12 -34.46
N ASP A 210 11.96 19.50 -34.83
CA ASP A 210 12.39 19.33 -36.23
C ASP A 210 12.07 17.92 -36.77
N PRO A 211 11.08 17.79 -37.68
CA PRO A 211 10.68 16.49 -38.23
C PRO A 211 11.75 15.77 -39.05
N LYS A 212 12.86 16.44 -39.35
CA LYS A 212 14.02 15.85 -40.07
C LYS A 212 15.01 15.21 -39.09
N SER A 213 14.88 15.43 -37.80
CA SER A 213 15.77 14.82 -36.81
C SER A 213 15.67 13.30 -36.83
N ALA A 214 16.82 12.62 -36.89
CA ALA A 214 16.86 11.18 -36.85
C ALA A 214 16.58 10.69 -35.39
N ILE A 215 15.69 9.71 -35.23
CA ILE A 215 15.33 9.19 -33.90
C ILE A 215 16.53 8.64 -33.13
N LEU A 216 17.49 8.04 -33.78
CA LEU A 216 18.71 7.53 -33.14
C LEU A 216 19.64 8.66 -32.65
N ASP A 217 19.57 9.87 -33.21
CA ASP A 217 20.29 11.03 -32.66
C ASP A 217 19.63 11.50 -31.37
N ILE A 218 18.31 11.51 -31.34
CA ILE A 218 17.52 11.78 -30.12
C ILE A 218 17.84 10.74 -29.03
N ASP A 219 17.82 9.45 -29.38
CA ASP A 219 18.12 8.36 -28.45
C ASP A 219 19.53 8.49 -27.84
N ARG A 220 20.56 8.74 -28.69
CA ARG A 220 21.92 8.95 -28.18
C ARG A 220 22.05 10.13 -27.23
N ARG A 221 21.33 11.23 -27.48
CA ARG A 221 21.32 12.38 -26.57
C ARG A 221 20.61 12.09 -25.26
N ILE A 222 19.48 11.37 -25.31
CA ILE A 222 18.80 10.91 -24.10
C ILE A 222 19.72 10.04 -23.24
N LEU A 223 20.37 9.04 -23.83
CA LEU A 223 21.32 8.18 -23.13
C LEU A 223 22.49 8.98 -22.54
N ALA A 224 23.08 9.88 -23.29
CA ALA A 224 24.17 10.73 -22.80
C ALA A 224 23.70 11.61 -21.63
N LYS A 225 22.48 12.18 -21.72
CA LYS A 225 21.89 12.96 -20.63
C LYS A 225 21.64 12.11 -19.40
N GLN A 226 21.06 10.93 -19.52
CA GLN A 226 20.86 10.00 -18.41
C GLN A 226 22.18 9.66 -17.70
N GLN A 227 23.23 9.36 -18.46
CA GLN A 227 24.57 9.04 -17.94
C GLN A 227 25.25 10.25 -17.28
N SER A 228 24.85 11.48 -17.62
CA SER A 228 25.39 12.72 -17.05
C SER A 228 24.63 13.22 -15.80
N LEU A 229 23.50 12.61 -15.44
CA LEU A 229 22.76 12.99 -14.24
C LEU A 229 23.64 12.74 -13.00
N GLY A 230 23.86 13.79 -12.21
CA GLY A 230 24.71 13.74 -11.05
C GLY A 230 23.97 13.28 -9.77
N ALA A 231 24.72 13.17 -8.69
CA ALA A 231 24.20 12.72 -7.38
C ALA A 231 23.01 13.56 -6.87
N ALA A 232 22.94 14.85 -7.20
CA ALA A 232 21.82 15.72 -6.80
C ALA A 232 20.53 15.39 -7.57
N GLU A 233 20.63 14.89 -8.80
CA GLU A 233 19.52 14.56 -9.68
C GLU A 233 19.04 13.12 -9.51
N THR A 234 19.81 12.30 -8.79
CA THR A 234 19.53 10.89 -8.49
C THR A 234 19.54 10.58 -6.97
N ALA A 235 19.44 11.62 -6.12
CA ALA A 235 19.63 11.52 -4.67
C ALA A 235 18.69 10.54 -3.98
N ASN A 236 17.48 10.38 -4.50
CA ASN A 236 16.47 9.50 -3.90
C ASN A 236 16.45 8.09 -4.52
N PHE A 237 16.66 7.98 -5.83
CA PHE A 237 16.68 6.68 -6.52
C PHE A 237 18.07 6.03 -6.55
N GLY A 238 19.13 6.81 -6.37
CA GLY A 238 20.52 6.37 -6.50
C GLY A 238 21.04 6.29 -7.95
N VAL A 239 20.15 6.11 -8.93
CA VAL A 239 20.42 6.03 -10.36
C VAL A 239 19.29 6.69 -11.15
N PRO A 240 19.48 7.04 -12.45
CA PRO A 240 18.41 7.58 -13.29
C PRO A 240 17.22 6.64 -13.44
N LEU A 241 16.00 7.15 -13.17
CA LEU A 241 14.74 6.45 -13.39
C LEU A 241 14.00 6.96 -14.62
N GLY A 242 14.10 8.26 -14.93
CA GLY A 242 13.46 8.85 -16.10
C GLY A 242 13.87 8.15 -17.40
N GLY A 243 12.90 7.53 -18.11
CA GLY A 243 13.17 6.74 -19.31
C GLY A 243 13.90 5.41 -19.07
N SER A 244 13.93 4.92 -17.82
CA SER A 244 14.59 3.68 -17.41
C SER A 244 13.74 2.92 -16.41
N LEU A 245 14.30 1.86 -15.79
CA LEU A 245 13.75 1.14 -14.67
C LEU A 245 14.87 0.75 -13.70
N ILE A 246 14.50 0.46 -12.44
CA ILE A 246 15.43 0.04 -11.39
C ILE A 246 14.92 -1.27 -10.81
N PRO A 247 15.62 -2.41 -11.02
CA PRO A 247 15.16 -3.74 -10.56
C PRO A 247 15.58 -4.02 -9.11
N TRP A 248 15.58 -3.01 -8.27
CA TRP A 248 15.87 -3.11 -6.84
C TRP A 248 15.13 -2.03 -6.06
N ILE A 249 14.39 -2.41 -5.02
CA ILE A 249 13.69 -1.47 -4.13
C ILE A 249 13.97 -1.85 -2.67
N ASP A 250 14.26 -0.81 -1.84
CA ASP A 250 14.55 -0.95 -0.40
C ASP A 250 15.92 -1.61 -0.13
N LYS A 251 16.17 -1.93 1.12
CA LYS A 251 17.47 -2.41 1.63
C LYS A 251 17.78 -3.83 1.15
N ASP A 252 19.06 -4.08 0.95
CA ASP A 252 19.59 -5.43 0.80
C ASP A 252 19.49 -6.17 2.15
N LEU A 253 18.92 -7.36 2.13
CA LEU A 253 18.84 -8.24 3.30
C LEU A 253 20.06 -9.18 3.40
N GLY A 254 20.98 -9.08 2.44
CA GLY A 254 22.19 -9.89 2.36
C GLY A 254 21.94 -11.31 1.83
N ALA A 255 23.04 -12.04 1.58
CA ALA A 255 23.02 -13.44 1.15
C ALA A 255 23.02 -14.34 2.39
N GLY A 256 21.84 -14.66 2.90
CA GLY A 256 21.69 -15.68 3.93
C GLY A 256 21.93 -17.09 3.39
N LYS A 257 22.34 -18.03 4.26
CA LYS A 257 22.50 -19.43 3.89
C LYS A 257 21.18 -20.18 3.73
N ASN A 258 20.12 -19.67 4.35
CA ASN A 258 18.75 -20.21 4.32
C ASN A 258 17.74 -19.08 4.20
N ARG A 259 16.55 -19.39 3.71
CA ARG A 259 15.40 -18.47 3.63
C ARG A 259 15.08 -17.78 4.97
N ASP A 260 15.34 -18.45 6.08
CA ASP A 260 15.09 -17.97 7.45
C ASP A 260 16.23 -17.09 8.00
N GLU A 261 17.39 -17.04 7.33
CA GLU A 261 18.59 -16.35 7.82
C GLU A 261 18.85 -14.99 7.15
N ALA A 262 17.89 -14.41 6.48
CA ALA A 262 17.94 -13.21 5.66
C ALA A 262 18.18 -13.50 4.16
N GLY A 263 17.19 -13.38 3.46
CA GLY A 263 16.99 -12.85 2.17
C GLY A 263 17.66 -13.43 0.95
N TRP A 264 18.37 -14.52 0.92
CA TRP A 264 18.87 -15.10 -0.36
C TRP A 264 19.24 -14.10 -1.47
N GLY A 265 19.79 -12.93 -1.13
CA GLY A 265 20.01 -11.84 -2.09
C GLY A 265 18.72 -11.10 -2.47
N MET A 266 17.67 -11.17 -1.66
CA MET A 266 16.44 -10.41 -1.83
C MET A 266 16.59 -8.99 -1.31
N SER A 267 15.89 -8.06 -1.93
CA SER A 267 15.60 -6.78 -1.30
C SER A 267 14.53 -6.95 -0.19
N LYS A 268 14.51 -5.99 0.74
CA LYS A 268 13.48 -5.99 1.80
C LYS A 268 12.07 -5.89 1.21
N GLU A 269 11.90 -5.23 0.07
CA GLU A 269 10.61 -5.09 -0.60
C GLU A 269 10.12 -6.43 -1.15
N GLU A 270 11.00 -7.24 -1.72
CA GLU A 270 10.69 -8.59 -2.20
C GLU A 270 10.32 -9.53 -1.05
N TRP A 271 11.09 -9.50 0.03
CA TRP A 271 10.78 -10.27 1.24
C TRP A 271 9.37 -9.98 1.79
N LYS A 272 8.94 -8.70 1.77
CA LYS A 272 7.60 -8.33 2.22
C LYS A 272 6.49 -9.04 1.45
N ALA A 273 6.69 -9.37 0.17
CA ALA A 273 5.68 -10.04 -0.63
C ALA A 273 5.21 -11.35 0.01
N GLY A 274 6.13 -12.21 0.41
CA GLY A 274 5.81 -13.47 1.10
C GLY A 274 5.37 -13.25 2.55
N ALA A 275 6.18 -12.53 3.34
CA ALA A 275 5.95 -12.36 4.77
C ALA A 275 4.61 -11.67 5.08
N GLU A 276 4.30 -10.58 4.38
CA GLU A 276 3.08 -9.82 4.65
C GLU A 276 1.83 -10.45 4.03
N THR A 277 1.94 -11.08 2.86
CA THR A 277 0.81 -11.85 2.28
C THR A 277 0.34 -12.89 3.28
N ASN A 278 1.24 -13.70 3.80
CA ASN A 278 0.89 -14.76 4.75
C ASN A 278 0.33 -14.17 6.05
N LYS A 279 0.93 -13.12 6.58
CA LYS A 279 0.44 -12.48 7.81
C LYS A 279 -0.94 -11.85 7.65
N ILE A 280 -1.23 -11.17 6.52
CA ILE A 280 -2.56 -10.63 6.22
C ILE A 280 -3.59 -11.76 6.18
N LEU A 281 -3.26 -12.85 5.51
CA LEU A 281 -4.16 -14.00 5.35
C LEU A 281 -4.30 -14.88 6.61
N GLY A 282 -3.59 -14.56 7.69
CA GLY A 282 -3.59 -15.37 8.91
C GLY A 282 -2.93 -16.74 8.69
N GLN A 283 -1.89 -16.79 7.88
CA GLN A 283 -1.10 -17.99 7.57
C GLN A 283 0.29 -17.93 8.22
N GLY A 284 0.91 -19.09 8.38
CA GLY A 284 2.23 -19.26 8.98
C GLY A 284 2.21 -19.78 10.42
N ALA A 285 3.40 -19.98 10.99
CA ALA A 285 3.60 -20.59 12.31
C ALA A 285 2.84 -19.85 13.43
N SER A 286 2.79 -18.51 13.38
CA SER A 286 2.06 -17.68 14.36
C SER A 286 0.55 -17.95 14.37
N PHE A 287 0.01 -18.51 13.30
CA PHE A 287 -1.41 -18.85 13.15
C PHE A 287 -1.67 -20.36 13.18
N GLY A 288 -0.62 -21.18 13.32
CA GLY A 288 -0.72 -22.64 13.32
C GLY A 288 -1.07 -23.25 11.96
N THR A 289 -0.75 -22.57 10.87
CA THR A 289 -1.03 -22.99 9.48
C THR A 289 0.23 -22.94 8.62
N ALA A 290 0.21 -23.63 7.47
CA ALA A 290 1.27 -23.51 6.49
C ALA A 290 1.22 -22.14 5.77
N GLU A 291 2.38 -21.62 5.39
CA GLU A 291 2.49 -20.47 4.52
C GLU A 291 2.24 -20.85 3.06
N THR A 292 1.68 -19.91 2.30
CA THR A 292 1.65 -19.98 0.84
C THR A 292 2.91 -19.32 0.30
N PRO A 293 3.77 -19.99 -0.49
CA PRO A 293 4.94 -19.37 -1.08
C PRO A 293 4.56 -18.22 -2.03
N VAL A 294 5.12 -17.06 -1.77
CA VAL A 294 5.02 -15.87 -2.63
C VAL A 294 6.40 -15.28 -2.80
N ASP A 295 6.82 -15.06 -4.04
CA ASP A 295 8.14 -14.54 -4.39
C ASP A 295 8.06 -13.67 -5.65
N GLY A 296 9.15 -13.00 -6.04
CA GLY A 296 9.19 -12.21 -7.26
C GLY A 296 10.23 -11.10 -7.24
N PHE A 297 10.13 -10.18 -8.19
CA PHE A 297 11.02 -9.03 -8.26
C PHE A 297 10.24 -7.72 -8.09
N CYS A 298 10.87 -6.78 -7.40
CA CYS A 298 10.34 -5.44 -7.21
C CYS A 298 11.08 -4.44 -8.08
N VAL A 299 10.38 -3.89 -9.08
CA VAL A 299 10.95 -2.98 -10.08
C VAL A 299 10.36 -1.59 -9.92
N ARG A 300 11.21 -0.56 -9.75
CA ARG A 300 10.80 0.83 -9.82
C ARG A 300 10.67 1.25 -11.26
N VAL A 301 9.54 1.88 -11.62
CA VAL A 301 9.27 2.37 -12.97
C VAL A 301 8.87 3.84 -12.97
N GLY A 302 8.93 4.49 -14.14
CA GLY A 302 8.59 5.90 -14.30
C GLY A 302 7.10 6.26 -14.16
N ALA A 303 6.29 5.43 -13.49
CA ALA A 303 4.93 5.77 -13.08
C ALA A 303 4.92 6.63 -11.83
N MET A 304 3.96 7.56 -11.74
CA MET A 304 3.91 8.52 -10.64
C MET A 304 3.28 7.93 -9.36
N ARG A 305 2.14 7.23 -9.47
CA ARG A 305 1.30 6.92 -8.29
C ARG A 305 0.82 5.47 -8.17
N CYS A 306 0.37 4.82 -9.23
CA CYS A 306 -0.16 3.46 -9.15
C CYS A 306 0.93 2.39 -9.27
N HIS A 307 0.81 1.34 -8.48
CA HIS A 307 1.58 0.11 -8.64
C HIS A 307 0.86 -0.84 -9.57
N SER A 308 1.60 -1.46 -10.49
CA SER A 308 1.11 -2.53 -11.36
C SER A 308 1.84 -3.82 -11.05
N GLN A 309 1.21 -4.97 -11.28
CA GLN A 309 1.81 -6.27 -10.97
C GLN A 309 1.42 -7.31 -12.02
N ALA A 310 2.42 -8.01 -12.54
CA ALA A 310 2.24 -9.21 -13.34
C ALA A 310 2.36 -10.44 -12.43
N LEU A 311 1.31 -11.22 -12.35
CA LEU A 311 1.18 -12.33 -11.41
C LEU A 311 1.15 -13.66 -12.16
N THR A 312 1.87 -14.65 -11.63
CA THR A 312 1.78 -16.04 -12.05
C THR A 312 1.42 -16.90 -10.86
N PHE A 313 0.35 -17.67 -10.99
CA PHE A 313 -0.10 -18.60 -9.97
C PHE A 313 0.09 -20.04 -10.45
N LYS A 314 0.55 -20.89 -9.54
CA LYS A 314 0.31 -22.31 -9.58
C LYS A 314 -0.92 -22.57 -8.71
N LEU A 315 -1.96 -23.11 -9.32
CA LEU A 315 -3.16 -23.52 -8.60
C LEU A 315 -3.03 -24.98 -8.15
N LYS A 316 -3.65 -25.33 -7.03
CA LYS A 316 -3.69 -26.70 -6.50
C LYS A 316 -4.48 -27.66 -7.36
N LYS A 317 -5.30 -27.16 -8.28
CA LYS A 317 -6.08 -27.92 -9.25
C LYS A 317 -6.44 -27.06 -10.46
N ASP A 318 -6.78 -27.69 -11.56
CA ASP A 318 -7.40 -26.98 -12.68
C ASP A 318 -8.80 -26.47 -12.28
N VAL A 319 -9.02 -25.17 -12.49
CA VAL A 319 -10.31 -24.50 -12.28
C VAL A 319 -10.66 -23.76 -13.57
N PRO A 320 -11.88 -23.87 -14.09
CA PRO A 320 -12.29 -23.13 -15.27
C PRO A 320 -12.06 -21.63 -15.14
N LEU A 321 -11.59 -20.99 -16.21
CA LEU A 321 -11.26 -19.56 -16.18
C LEU A 321 -12.47 -18.68 -15.83
N ALA A 322 -13.66 -19.05 -16.29
CA ALA A 322 -14.89 -18.34 -15.98
C ALA A 322 -15.21 -18.37 -14.48
N ASP A 323 -14.96 -19.49 -13.81
CA ASP A 323 -15.17 -19.62 -12.36
C ASP A 323 -14.16 -18.78 -11.58
N ILE A 324 -12.90 -18.73 -12.03
CA ILE A 324 -11.86 -17.84 -11.47
C ILE A 324 -12.29 -16.38 -11.60
N GLN A 325 -12.76 -15.96 -12.77
CA GLN A 325 -13.22 -14.59 -13.02
C GLN A 325 -14.41 -14.23 -12.13
N ALA A 326 -15.39 -15.13 -12.02
CA ALA A 326 -16.56 -14.95 -11.15
C ALA A 326 -16.17 -14.86 -9.68
N LEU A 327 -15.25 -15.71 -9.21
CA LEU A 327 -14.73 -15.71 -7.85
C LEU A 327 -14.03 -14.36 -7.52
N ILE A 328 -13.18 -13.87 -8.41
CA ILE A 328 -12.50 -12.58 -8.24
C ILE A 328 -13.52 -11.44 -8.25
N ALA A 329 -14.46 -11.43 -9.20
CA ALA A 329 -15.46 -10.37 -9.33
C ALA A 329 -16.40 -10.26 -8.11
N ALA A 330 -16.60 -11.36 -7.39
CA ALA A 330 -17.49 -11.41 -6.22
C ALA A 330 -16.80 -11.08 -4.89
N ASP A 331 -15.47 -10.89 -4.87
CA ASP A 331 -14.69 -10.81 -3.63
C ASP A 331 -14.94 -9.55 -2.81
N ASN A 332 -14.91 -8.40 -3.47
CA ASN A 332 -15.12 -7.10 -2.83
C ASN A 332 -15.63 -6.07 -3.84
N ASP A 333 -16.15 -4.94 -3.36
CA ASP A 333 -16.79 -3.91 -4.19
C ASP A 333 -15.83 -3.18 -5.15
N TRP A 334 -14.54 -3.21 -4.87
CA TRP A 334 -13.52 -2.44 -5.59
C TRP A 334 -12.78 -3.25 -6.66
N VAL A 335 -12.78 -4.56 -6.58
CA VAL A 335 -12.17 -5.39 -7.63
C VAL A 335 -13.02 -5.33 -8.91
N LYS A 336 -12.33 -5.13 -10.05
CA LYS A 336 -12.97 -5.05 -11.38
C LYS A 336 -12.29 -6.02 -12.33
N VAL A 337 -12.99 -7.05 -12.76
CA VAL A 337 -12.46 -7.97 -13.77
C VAL A 337 -12.51 -7.30 -15.14
N VAL A 338 -11.34 -7.12 -15.75
CA VAL A 338 -11.19 -6.52 -17.08
C VAL A 338 -11.13 -7.62 -18.13
N PRO A 339 -11.94 -7.56 -19.19
CA PRO A 339 -11.91 -8.53 -20.28
C PRO A 339 -10.51 -8.71 -20.89
N ASN A 340 -10.13 -9.96 -21.16
CA ASN A 340 -8.79 -10.25 -21.70
C ASN A 340 -8.73 -10.01 -23.22
N ASN A 341 -8.88 -8.75 -23.63
CA ASN A 341 -8.64 -8.28 -25.00
C ASN A 341 -7.79 -7.02 -24.96
N ARG A 342 -7.26 -6.63 -26.12
CA ARG A 342 -6.34 -5.49 -26.26
C ARG A 342 -7.00 -4.17 -25.83
N GLU A 343 -8.21 -3.92 -26.32
CA GLU A 343 -8.93 -2.66 -26.09
C GLU A 343 -9.22 -2.42 -24.61
N ALA A 344 -9.87 -3.37 -23.95
CA ALA A 344 -10.17 -3.28 -22.52
C ALA A 344 -8.90 -3.19 -21.66
N THR A 345 -7.85 -3.93 -22.03
CA THR A 345 -6.55 -3.89 -21.32
C THR A 345 -5.93 -2.49 -21.40
N MET A 346 -5.88 -1.90 -22.60
CA MET A 346 -5.29 -0.56 -22.80
C MET A 346 -6.11 0.53 -22.10
N ALA A 347 -7.43 0.39 -22.03
CA ALA A 347 -8.32 1.36 -21.40
C ALA A 347 -8.32 1.25 -19.86
N GLY A 348 -8.25 0.03 -19.28
CA GLY A 348 -8.56 -0.20 -17.88
C GLY A 348 -7.40 -0.66 -17.00
N LEU A 349 -6.26 -1.15 -17.57
CA LEU A 349 -5.16 -1.73 -16.80
C LEU A 349 -3.88 -0.87 -16.81
N THR A 350 -4.03 0.44 -16.82
CA THR A 350 -2.88 1.36 -16.78
C THR A 350 -2.88 2.22 -15.52
N PRO A 351 -1.71 2.65 -15.01
CA PRO A 351 -1.63 3.60 -13.91
C PRO A 351 -2.48 4.86 -14.10
N VAL A 352 -2.56 5.37 -15.33
CA VAL A 352 -3.35 6.59 -15.65
C VAL A 352 -4.84 6.34 -15.48
N ALA A 353 -5.34 5.17 -15.87
CA ALA A 353 -6.77 4.83 -15.74
C ALA A 353 -7.21 4.64 -14.27
N VAL A 354 -6.28 4.28 -13.38
CA VAL A 354 -6.58 3.88 -12.01
C VAL A 354 -6.24 4.94 -10.96
N THR A 355 -5.31 5.86 -11.29
CA THR A 355 -4.87 6.90 -10.35
C THR A 355 -6.05 7.72 -9.81
N GLY A 356 -6.16 7.82 -8.50
CA GLY A 356 -7.21 8.55 -7.78
C GLY A 356 -8.52 7.79 -7.63
N THR A 357 -8.61 6.55 -8.12
CA THR A 357 -9.80 5.70 -7.95
C THR A 357 -9.58 4.65 -6.87
N MET A 358 -10.68 4.17 -6.29
CA MET A 358 -10.67 3.04 -5.37
C MET A 358 -10.67 1.68 -6.08
N ASP A 359 -10.86 1.67 -7.39
CA ASP A 359 -10.93 0.43 -8.17
C ASP A 359 -9.59 -0.29 -8.23
N ILE A 360 -9.65 -1.59 -8.14
CA ILE A 360 -8.52 -2.52 -8.33
C ILE A 360 -8.84 -3.41 -9.55
N PRO A 361 -8.53 -2.96 -10.76
CA PRO A 361 -8.75 -3.77 -11.94
C PRO A 361 -7.80 -4.97 -11.97
N VAL A 362 -8.35 -6.13 -12.30
CA VAL A 362 -7.65 -7.39 -12.55
C VAL A 362 -7.98 -7.86 -13.95
N GLY A 363 -6.99 -7.95 -14.79
CA GLY A 363 -7.17 -8.39 -16.17
C GLY A 363 -6.01 -9.28 -16.63
N ARG A 364 -5.90 -9.50 -17.94
CA ARG A 364 -4.95 -10.45 -18.51
C ARG A 364 -5.09 -11.85 -17.91
N LEU A 365 -6.28 -12.15 -17.32
CA LEU A 365 -6.60 -13.46 -16.77
C LEU A 365 -6.62 -14.50 -17.90
N ARG A 366 -5.71 -15.47 -17.82
CA ARG A 366 -5.60 -16.56 -18.79
C ARG A 366 -4.87 -17.75 -18.19
N LYS A 367 -5.17 -18.94 -18.70
CA LYS A 367 -4.32 -20.11 -18.46
C LYS A 367 -3.01 -19.95 -19.22
N LEU A 368 -1.92 -20.35 -18.59
CA LEU A 368 -0.58 -20.26 -19.18
C LEU A 368 -0.23 -21.55 -19.96
N ALA A 369 0.70 -21.46 -20.91
CA ALA A 369 1.14 -22.60 -21.71
C ALA A 369 1.84 -23.71 -20.89
N MET A 370 2.21 -23.42 -19.65
CA MET A 370 2.85 -24.37 -18.73
C MET A 370 1.89 -25.46 -18.22
N GLY A 371 0.58 -25.24 -18.32
CA GLY A 371 -0.43 -26.22 -17.91
C GLY A 371 -1.75 -25.58 -17.46
N PRO A 372 -2.82 -26.40 -17.32
CA PRO A 372 -4.15 -25.90 -17.00
C PRO A 372 -4.30 -25.34 -15.57
N ASP A 373 -3.38 -25.66 -14.68
CA ASP A 373 -3.30 -25.19 -13.31
C ASP A 373 -2.36 -23.98 -13.14
N TYR A 374 -1.81 -23.43 -14.24
CA TYR A 374 -1.06 -22.16 -14.23
C TYR A 374 -1.92 -21.02 -14.73
N LEU A 375 -2.06 -19.99 -13.91
CA LEU A 375 -2.87 -18.81 -14.19
C LEU A 375 -1.97 -17.56 -14.25
N GLY A 376 -2.12 -16.79 -15.31
CA GLY A 376 -1.57 -15.43 -15.39
C GLY A 376 -2.63 -14.39 -15.09
N ALA A 377 -2.24 -13.31 -14.39
CA ALA A 377 -3.07 -12.15 -14.14
C ALA A 377 -2.23 -10.87 -14.17
N PHE A 378 -2.88 -9.74 -14.36
CA PHE A 378 -2.27 -8.41 -14.21
C PHE A 378 -3.22 -7.53 -13.40
N THR A 379 -2.68 -6.79 -12.42
CA THR A 379 -3.47 -5.87 -11.60
C THR A 379 -2.79 -4.51 -11.48
N VAL A 380 -3.59 -3.49 -11.24
CA VAL A 380 -3.15 -2.12 -10.97
C VAL A 380 -3.90 -1.60 -9.76
N GLY A 381 -3.22 -0.85 -8.89
CA GLY A 381 -3.86 -0.23 -7.73
C GLY A 381 -3.21 1.09 -7.35
N ASP A 382 -4.01 2.03 -6.89
CA ASP A 382 -3.51 3.28 -6.33
C ASP A 382 -2.92 3.04 -4.94
N GLN A 383 -1.59 3.07 -4.87
CA GLN A 383 -0.87 2.76 -3.64
C GLN A 383 -1.08 3.79 -2.51
N LEU A 384 -1.50 5.02 -2.81
CA LEU A 384 -1.83 5.99 -1.76
C LEU A 384 -3.22 5.76 -1.16
N LEU A 385 -4.08 5.02 -1.86
CA LEU A 385 -5.40 4.60 -1.38
C LEU A 385 -5.29 3.24 -0.67
N TRP A 386 -5.49 2.13 -1.37
CA TRP A 386 -5.46 0.78 -0.77
C TRP A 386 -4.09 0.35 -0.25
N GLY A 387 -3.02 0.91 -0.82
CA GLY A 387 -1.66 0.65 -0.34
C GLY A 387 -1.27 1.43 0.91
N ALA A 388 -2.07 2.42 1.36
CA ALA A 388 -1.68 3.30 2.46
C ALA A 388 -2.87 3.81 3.30
N ALA A 389 -3.63 4.79 2.80
CA ALA A 389 -4.58 5.56 3.60
C ALA A 389 -5.87 4.79 3.94
N GLU A 390 -6.42 4.06 2.98
CA GLU A 390 -7.74 3.43 3.12
C GLU A 390 -7.81 2.35 4.19
N PRO A 391 -6.83 1.42 4.32
CA PRO A 391 -6.83 0.44 5.40
C PRO A 391 -6.82 1.08 6.80
N LEU A 392 -6.09 2.19 6.98
CA LEU A 392 -6.03 2.90 8.27
C LEU A 392 -7.39 3.50 8.64
N ARG A 393 -7.99 4.22 7.70
CA ARG A 393 -9.31 4.83 7.86
C ARG A 393 -10.37 3.77 8.18
N ARG A 394 -10.37 2.67 7.43
CA ARG A 394 -11.32 1.56 7.60
C ARG A 394 -11.14 0.84 8.91
N MET A 395 -9.90 0.67 9.37
CA MET A 395 -9.64 0.11 10.70
C MET A 395 -10.23 0.99 11.82
N LEU A 396 -10.15 2.32 11.69
CA LEU A 396 -10.82 3.22 12.64
C LEU A 396 -12.34 2.93 12.69
N ARG A 397 -12.99 2.77 11.53
CA ARG A 397 -14.41 2.40 11.47
C ARG A 397 -14.72 1.05 12.11
N VAL A 398 -13.88 0.05 11.84
CA VAL A 398 -14.02 -1.28 12.47
C VAL A 398 -13.95 -1.18 14.01
N LEU A 399 -13.05 -0.33 14.53
CA LEU A 399 -12.97 -0.11 15.99
C LEU A 399 -14.18 0.61 16.58
N ILE A 400 -14.82 1.50 15.84
CA ILE A 400 -15.91 2.35 16.34
C ILE A 400 -17.28 1.69 16.13
N GLN A 401 -17.44 1.00 15.02
CA GLN A 401 -18.75 0.48 14.59
C GLN A 401 -18.92 -1.03 14.82
N GLY A 402 -17.83 -1.76 15.06
CA GLY A 402 -17.77 -3.21 15.32
C GLY A 402 -17.56 -4.02 14.07
#